data_6f8a76240510f7f888dd89398bf77972
#
_entry.id   6f8a76240510f7f888dd89398bf77972
#
_cell.length_a   1.000
_cell.length_b   1.000
_cell.length_c   1.000
_cell.angle_alpha   90.00
_cell.angle_beta   90.00
_cell.angle_gamma   90.00
#
_symmetry.space_group_name_H-M   'P 1'
#
loop_
_entity.id
_entity.type
_entity.pdbx_description
1 polymer ?
#
loop_
_entity_poly.entity_id
_entity_poly.type
_entity_poly.pdbx_seq_one_letter_code
_entity_poly.pdbx_strand_id
1 'polypeptide(L)'
;MINFCVGITKKNMKTKEVIIEQQKDFIQNLKNITYDFINRIDKSEIETILLSGSVSSADFFPQKKENGEYDGMVDLIVMRKEGSSITAEEIFGPDQDPPIPYHCVKCDNVWFAILFTDFIDTNKFLQFEEPRKFSVLESQILYDPNNSYKNELEKINQFTKDDLQKNLNNSLGYIHYLISDYKKDRWYRREAFIQLHENLNTAIRAGLRALFYLNGFYSPAEDRALYYSFSLQNLPYNYEELILQIYNQKSDSEDDYFRREKIFMEGIVDFIENTANKNE
;
A
#
# COMPACT_ATOMS: atom_id res chain seq x y z
N MET A 1 44.03 18.33 -14.35
CA MET A 1 42.78 17.57 -14.58
C MET A 1 42.75 16.39 -13.63
N ILE A 2 42.05 16.52 -12.51
CA ILE A 2 41.91 15.44 -11.54
C ILE A 2 40.51 14.89 -11.75
N ASN A 3 40.45 13.70 -12.35
CA ASN A 3 39.21 12.94 -12.48
C ASN A 3 38.82 12.39 -11.10
N PHE A 4 37.88 13.03 -10.43
CA PHE A 4 37.13 12.43 -9.34
C PHE A 4 36.05 11.49 -9.93
N CYS A 5 36.42 10.26 -10.20
CA CYS A 5 35.45 9.16 -10.25
C CYS A 5 35.03 8.90 -8.80
N VAL A 6 34.01 9.62 -8.33
CA VAL A 6 33.26 9.22 -7.13
C VAL A 6 32.45 8.00 -7.55
N GLY A 7 33.00 6.84 -7.27
CA GLY A 7 32.23 5.59 -7.31
C GLY A 7 31.11 5.69 -6.28
N ILE A 8 29.92 6.09 -6.73
CA ILE A 8 28.69 5.91 -5.97
C ILE A 8 28.50 4.41 -5.88
N THR A 9 28.94 3.83 -4.78
CA THR A 9 28.52 2.48 -4.42
C THR A 9 27.00 2.54 -4.32
N LYS A 10 26.29 1.97 -5.32
CA LYS A 10 24.84 1.78 -5.30
C LYS A 10 24.54 1.07 -3.97
N LYS A 11 24.02 1.79 -2.99
CA LYS A 11 23.49 1.19 -1.79
C LYS A 11 22.10 0.69 -2.19
N ASN A 12 22.02 -0.57 -2.59
CA ASN A 12 20.77 -1.18 -2.99
C ASN A 12 19.75 -0.98 -1.85
N MET A 13 18.55 -0.53 -2.22
CA MET A 13 17.43 -0.46 -1.31
C MET A 13 17.13 -1.87 -0.76
N LYS A 14 16.82 -1.99 0.53
CA LYS A 14 16.37 -3.26 1.08
C LYS A 14 15.00 -3.58 0.50
N THR A 15 14.87 -4.72 -0.15
CA THR A 15 13.58 -5.19 -0.62
C THR A 15 12.68 -5.64 0.54
N LYS A 16 11.40 -5.80 0.28
CA LYS A 16 10.43 -6.29 1.27
C LYS A 16 10.87 -7.65 1.85
N GLU A 17 11.37 -8.55 1.02
CA GLU A 17 11.84 -9.89 1.42
C GLU A 17 13.02 -9.81 2.40
N VAL A 18 13.96 -8.89 2.16
CA VAL A 18 15.09 -8.67 3.08
C VAL A 18 14.61 -8.17 4.44
N ILE A 19 13.62 -7.28 4.46
CA ILE A 19 13.04 -6.76 5.71
C ILE A 19 12.28 -7.86 6.45
N ILE A 20 11.47 -8.65 5.75
CA ILE A 20 10.75 -9.80 6.32
C ILE A 20 11.73 -10.73 7.06
N GLU A 21 12.83 -11.10 6.41
CA GLU A 21 13.80 -12.00 7.03
C GLU A 21 14.52 -11.35 8.23
N GLN A 22 14.90 -10.07 8.13
CA GLN A 22 15.56 -9.34 9.21
C GLN A 22 14.68 -9.10 10.44
N GLN A 23 13.36 -9.04 10.27
CA GLN A 23 12.40 -8.72 11.34
C GLN A 23 11.60 -9.94 11.81
N LYS A 24 11.89 -11.11 11.28
CA LYS A 24 11.11 -12.35 11.48
C LYS A 24 10.79 -12.65 12.94
N ASP A 25 11.81 -12.66 13.79
CA ASP A 25 11.64 -13.01 15.21
C ASP A 25 10.86 -11.92 15.96
N PHE A 26 11.10 -10.64 15.61
CA PHE A 26 10.39 -9.52 16.21
C PHE A 26 8.91 -9.53 15.82
N ILE A 27 8.60 -9.74 14.55
CA ILE A 27 7.22 -9.85 14.05
C ILE A 27 6.51 -11.07 14.66
N GLN A 28 7.19 -12.19 14.79
CA GLN A 28 6.61 -13.36 15.44
C GLN A 28 6.28 -13.08 16.91
N ASN A 29 7.14 -12.36 17.62
CA ASN A 29 6.86 -11.93 18.98
C ASN A 29 5.63 -11.01 19.07
N LEU A 30 5.51 -10.03 18.16
CA LEU A 30 4.32 -9.17 18.06
C LEU A 30 3.05 -9.99 17.80
N LYS A 31 3.09 -10.98 16.93
CA LYS A 31 1.97 -11.88 16.67
C LYS A 31 1.58 -12.67 17.93
N ASN A 32 2.55 -13.17 18.67
CA ASN A 32 2.28 -13.89 19.94
C ASN A 32 1.60 -12.97 20.97
N ILE A 33 2.13 -11.75 21.16
CA ILE A 33 1.52 -10.75 22.04
C ILE A 33 0.10 -10.41 21.57
N THR A 34 -0.12 -10.34 20.25
CA THR A 34 -1.44 -10.10 19.68
C THR A 34 -2.43 -11.21 20.00
N TYR A 35 -2.03 -12.47 19.87
CA TYR A 35 -2.88 -13.60 20.25
C TYR A 35 -3.21 -13.57 21.73
N ASP A 36 -2.25 -13.27 22.61
CA ASP A 36 -2.48 -13.17 24.05
C ASP A 36 -3.42 -12.01 24.38
N PHE A 37 -3.27 -10.85 23.71
CA PHE A 37 -4.16 -9.72 23.85
C PHE A 37 -5.60 -10.08 23.45
N ILE A 38 -5.80 -10.69 22.28
CA ILE A 38 -7.12 -11.09 21.78
C ILE A 38 -7.76 -12.16 22.69
N ASN A 39 -6.98 -13.02 23.33
CA ASN A 39 -7.51 -14.04 24.24
C ASN A 39 -8.02 -13.46 25.56
N ARG A 40 -7.60 -12.26 25.94
CA ARG A 40 -8.03 -11.56 27.20
C ARG A 40 -9.31 -10.74 27.04
N ILE A 41 -9.69 -10.36 25.80
CA ILE A 41 -10.87 -9.53 25.57
C ILE A 41 -12.16 -10.36 25.50
N ASP A 42 -13.28 -9.72 25.90
CA ASP A 42 -14.62 -10.30 25.69
C ASP A 42 -14.98 -10.24 24.20
N LYS A 43 -15.27 -11.38 23.62
CA LYS A 43 -15.65 -11.54 22.22
C LYS A 43 -17.15 -11.78 22.01
N SER A 44 -17.97 -11.65 23.06
CA SER A 44 -19.40 -11.94 22.98
C SER A 44 -20.12 -11.12 21.90
N GLU A 45 -19.69 -9.88 21.67
CA GLU A 45 -20.23 -8.95 20.68
C GLU A 45 -19.33 -8.77 19.43
N ILE A 46 -18.24 -9.54 19.32
CA ILE A 46 -17.30 -9.50 18.20
C ILE A 46 -17.62 -10.62 17.21
N GLU A 47 -17.76 -10.28 15.95
CA GLU A 47 -17.90 -11.24 14.84
C GLU A 47 -16.56 -11.69 14.30
N THR A 48 -15.64 -10.75 14.06
CA THR A 48 -14.35 -11.05 13.41
C THR A 48 -13.23 -10.14 13.91
N ILE A 49 -12.02 -10.68 14.02
CA ILE A 49 -10.79 -9.92 14.27
C ILE A 49 -9.77 -10.27 13.18
N LEU A 50 -9.25 -9.23 12.53
CA LEU A 50 -8.18 -9.35 11.54
C LEU A 50 -6.90 -8.67 12.04
N LEU A 51 -5.77 -9.30 11.81
CA LEU A 51 -4.46 -8.65 11.85
C LEU A 51 -4.24 -7.94 10.53
N SER A 52 -3.93 -6.66 10.57
CA SER A 52 -3.75 -5.80 9.40
C SER A 52 -2.37 -5.13 9.40
N GLY A 53 -2.10 -4.31 8.40
CA GLY A 53 -0.89 -3.47 8.33
C GLY A 53 0.42 -4.27 8.21
N SER A 54 1.51 -3.63 8.59
CA SER A 54 2.86 -4.15 8.36
C SER A 54 3.22 -5.41 9.15
N VAL A 55 2.56 -5.65 10.29
CA VAL A 55 2.74 -6.91 11.04
C VAL A 55 2.06 -8.08 10.31
N SER A 56 0.91 -7.85 9.65
CA SER A 56 0.26 -8.84 8.81
C SER A 56 1.13 -9.23 7.61
N SER A 57 1.62 -8.23 6.89
CA SER A 57 2.48 -8.43 5.72
C SER A 57 3.93 -8.80 6.07
N ALA A 58 4.25 -8.90 7.36
CA ALA A 58 5.55 -9.28 7.90
C ALA A 58 6.72 -8.34 7.53
N ASP A 59 6.45 -7.11 7.17
CA ASP A 59 7.46 -6.10 6.81
C ASP A 59 7.54 -4.90 7.78
N PHE A 60 7.03 -5.09 9.01
CA PHE A 60 7.11 -4.09 10.06
C PHE A 60 8.56 -3.78 10.42
N PHE A 61 8.93 -2.51 10.39
CA PHE A 61 10.26 -2.03 10.78
C PHE A 61 10.11 -1.03 11.93
N PRO A 62 10.35 -1.46 13.18
CA PRO A 62 10.10 -0.63 14.36
C PRO A 62 11.05 0.56 14.44
N GLN A 63 10.57 1.65 15.01
CA GLN A 63 11.40 2.77 15.37
C GLN A 63 12.21 2.45 16.63
N LYS A 64 13.48 2.79 16.62
CA LYS A 64 14.36 2.67 17.78
C LYS A 64 14.19 3.90 18.67
N LYS A 65 13.86 3.71 19.93
CA LYS A 65 13.78 4.76 20.95
C LYS A 65 15.17 5.24 21.37
N GLU A 66 15.23 6.38 22.06
CA GLU A 66 16.48 6.93 22.62
C GLU A 66 17.13 5.96 23.63
N ASN A 67 16.34 5.21 24.39
CA ASN A 67 16.84 4.19 25.32
C ASN A 67 17.30 2.89 24.64
N GLY A 68 17.23 2.81 23.32
CA GLY A 68 17.64 1.64 22.53
C GLY A 68 16.58 0.56 22.38
N GLU A 69 15.42 0.68 23.02
CA GLU A 69 14.29 -0.23 22.84
C GLU A 69 13.54 0.07 21.54
N TYR A 70 12.75 -0.89 21.07
CA TYR A 70 11.88 -0.75 19.91
C TYR A 70 10.41 -0.65 20.34
N ASP A 71 9.65 0.24 19.69
CA ASP A 71 8.21 0.25 19.83
C ASP A 71 7.56 -0.81 18.96
N GLY A 72 6.73 -1.64 19.58
CA GLY A 72 5.81 -2.52 18.84
C GLY A 72 4.52 -1.78 18.55
N MET A 73 4.02 -1.89 17.32
CA MET A 73 2.69 -1.44 16.92
C MET A 73 2.02 -2.53 16.08
N VAL A 74 0.76 -2.77 16.37
CA VAL A 74 -0.07 -3.77 15.68
C VAL A 74 -1.37 -3.11 15.26
N ASP A 75 -1.70 -3.25 13.98
CA ASP A 75 -2.96 -2.79 13.42
C ASP A 75 -3.98 -3.92 13.45
N LEU A 76 -5.16 -3.69 14.04
CA LEU A 76 -6.28 -4.63 14.08
C LEU A 76 -7.50 -4.02 13.39
N ILE A 77 -8.24 -4.87 12.67
CA ILE A 77 -9.60 -4.58 12.24
C ILE A 77 -10.52 -5.48 13.07
N VAL A 78 -11.37 -4.86 13.89
CA VAL A 78 -12.31 -5.57 14.76
C VAL A 78 -13.72 -5.26 14.32
N MET A 79 -14.43 -6.28 13.89
CA MET A 79 -15.81 -6.18 13.40
C MET A 79 -16.77 -6.66 14.48
N ARG A 80 -17.71 -5.80 14.85
CA ARG A 80 -18.78 -6.18 15.77
C ARG A 80 -19.88 -6.96 15.05
N LYS A 81 -20.66 -7.72 15.83
CA LYS A 81 -21.85 -8.43 15.34
C LYS A 81 -22.89 -7.47 14.79
N GLU A 82 -23.67 -7.94 13.86
CA GLU A 82 -24.80 -7.19 13.32
C GLU A 82 -25.80 -6.84 14.43
N GLY A 83 -26.22 -5.57 14.46
CA GLY A 83 -27.14 -5.04 15.48
C GLY A 83 -26.52 -4.75 16.84
N SER A 84 -25.23 -5.04 17.07
CA SER A 84 -24.54 -4.68 18.29
C SER A 84 -24.27 -3.17 18.35
N SER A 85 -24.52 -2.58 19.52
CA SER A 85 -24.22 -1.17 19.82
C SER A 85 -22.96 -0.97 20.64
N ILE A 86 -22.21 -2.06 20.92
CA ILE A 86 -21.00 -2.01 21.73
C ILE A 86 -19.94 -1.09 21.10
N THR A 87 -19.23 -0.40 21.93
CA THR A 87 -18.16 0.52 21.54
C THR A 87 -16.78 -0.10 21.73
N ALA A 88 -15.76 0.47 21.08
CA ALA A 88 -14.37 0.04 21.30
C ALA A 88 -13.93 0.23 22.75
N GLU A 89 -14.35 1.32 23.39
CA GLU A 89 -14.01 1.63 24.78
C GLU A 89 -14.56 0.60 25.77
N GLU A 90 -15.77 0.07 25.52
CA GLU A 90 -16.37 -0.98 26.37
C GLU A 90 -15.61 -2.31 26.29
N ILE A 91 -14.92 -2.60 25.15
CA ILE A 91 -14.17 -3.85 24.96
C ILE A 91 -12.71 -3.68 25.38
N PHE A 92 -12.08 -2.57 24.97
CA PHE A 92 -10.62 -2.39 25.07
C PHE A 92 -10.19 -1.42 26.17
N GLY A 93 -11.16 -0.74 26.83
CA GLY A 93 -10.89 0.37 27.75
C GLY A 93 -10.71 1.70 27.03
N PRO A 94 -10.37 2.78 27.76
CA PRO A 94 -10.27 4.12 27.18
C PRO A 94 -9.19 4.23 26.10
N ASP A 95 -9.48 5.04 25.09
CA ASP A 95 -8.51 5.38 24.05
C ASP A 95 -7.32 6.14 24.65
N GLN A 96 -6.11 5.66 24.41
CA GLN A 96 -4.87 6.19 25.00
C GLN A 96 -4.10 7.14 24.08
N ASP A 97 -4.51 7.31 22.83
CA ASP A 97 -3.85 8.20 21.86
C ASP A 97 -4.84 8.88 20.89
N PRO A 98 -5.87 9.63 21.41
CA PRO A 98 -6.71 10.45 20.56
C PRO A 98 -5.89 11.66 20.02
N PRO A 99 -6.11 12.16 18.79
CA PRO A 99 -7.31 11.99 17.96
C PRO A 99 -7.11 11.20 16.66
N ILE A 100 -6.31 10.16 16.63
CA ILE A 100 -6.20 9.34 15.42
C ILE A 100 -7.50 8.54 15.17
N PRO A 101 -7.81 8.18 13.91
CA PRO A 101 -9.07 7.51 13.55
C PRO A 101 -9.14 6.04 13.97
N TYR A 102 -8.28 5.63 14.88
CA TYR A 102 -8.20 4.29 15.46
C TYR A 102 -8.33 4.38 16.97
N HIS A 103 -8.93 3.35 17.57
CA HIS A 103 -8.94 3.21 19.02
C HIS A 103 -7.59 2.63 19.46
N CYS A 104 -6.80 3.37 20.20
CA CYS A 104 -5.44 3.00 20.57
C CYS A 104 -5.34 2.58 22.02
N VAL A 105 -4.81 1.38 22.24
CA VAL A 105 -4.51 0.87 23.58
C VAL A 105 -3.11 0.27 23.62
N LYS A 106 -2.47 0.34 24.80
CA LYS A 106 -1.14 -0.24 25.02
C LYS A 106 -1.26 -1.46 25.94
N CYS A 107 -0.73 -2.58 25.49
CA CYS A 107 -0.66 -3.82 26.24
C CYS A 107 0.71 -4.45 26.07
N ASP A 108 1.36 -4.90 27.18
CA ASP A 108 2.68 -5.57 27.17
C ASP A 108 3.76 -4.82 26.34
N ASN A 109 3.79 -3.46 26.48
CA ASN A 109 4.66 -2.54 25.72
C ASN A 109 4.42 -2.49 24.21
N VAL A 110 3.32 -3.06 23.70
CA VAL A 110 2.89 -3.01 22.32
C VAL A 110 1.68 -2.09 22.20
N TRP A 111 1.67 -1.21 21.21
CA TRP A 111 0.53 -0.41 20.82
C TRP A 111 -0.37 -1.20 19.88
N PHE A 112 -1.67 -1.18 20.16
CA PHE A 112 -2.70 -1.71 19.27
C PHE A 112 -3.51 -0.53 18.72
N ALA A 113 -3.43 -0.32 17.41
CA ALA A 113 -4.26 0.61 16.65
C ALA A 113 -5.45 -0.17 16.07
N ILE A 114 -6.63 0.03 16.65
CA ILE A 114 -7.82 -0.77 16.39
C ILE A 114 -8.81 0.00 15.54
N LEU A 115 -9.03 -0.45 14.31
CA LEU A 115 -10.17 -0.05 13.53
C LEU A 115 -11.39 -0.85 14.00
N PHE A 116 -12.19 -0.24 14.90
CA PHE A 116 -13.43 -0.84 15.35
C PHE A 116 -14.58 -0.45 14.42
N THR A 117 -15.31 -1.42 13.86
CA THR A 117 -16.28 -1.17 12.78
C THR A 117 -17.39 -2.22 12.77
N ASP A 118 -18.49 -1.92 12.07
CA ASP A 118 -19.48 -2.93 11.69
C ASP A 118 -18.87 -3.93 10.72
N PHE A 119 -19.54 -5.08 10.57
CA PHE A 119 -19.12 -6.11 9.63
C PHE A 119 -18.83 -5.52 8.23
N ILE A 120 -17.72 -5.95 7.66
CA ILE A 120 -17.30 -5.54 6.31
C ILE A 120 -17.82 -6.57 5.32
N ASP A 121 -19.00 -6.29 4.77
CA ASP A 121 -19.53 -7.03 3.63
C ASP A 121 -18.97 -6.51 2.30
N THR A 122 -19.31 -7.18 1.20
CA THR A 122 -18.90 -6.80 -0.14
C THR A 122 -19.30 -5.36 -0.50
N ASN A 123 -20.52 -4.91 -0.12
CA ASN A 123 -20.99 -3.57 -0.44
C ASN A 123 -20.17 -2.49 0.28
N LYS A 124 -19.87 -2.70 1.54
CA LYS A 124 -19.02 -1.80 2.34
C LYS A 124 -17.58 -1.80 1.83
N PHE A 125 -17.03 -2.98 1.49
CA PHE A 125 -15.69 -3.10 0.91
C PHE A 125 -15.57 -2.31 -0.39
N LEU A 126 -16.54 -2.38 -1.29
CA LEU A 126 -16.51 -1.67 -2.57
C LEU A 126 -16.49 -0.13 -2.42
N GLN A 127 -17.01 0.39 -1.30
CA GLN A 127 -17.00 1.82 -0.99
C GLN A 127 -15.67 2.33 -0.42
N PHE A 128 -14.76 1.43 -0.04
CA PHE A 128 -13.48 1.84 0.52
C PHE A 128 -12.57 2.45 -0.54
N GLU A 129 -11.75 3.41 -0.10
CA GLU A 129 -10.58 3.87 -0.82
C GLU A 129 -9.59 2.70 -1.03
N GLU A 130 -8.82 2.75 -2.11
CA GLU A 130 -7.90 1.65 -2.47
C GLU A 130 -6.92 1.22 -1.38
N PRO A 131 -6.28 2.14 -0.63
CA PRO A 131 -5.39 1.74 0.47
C PRO A 131 -6.11 0.91 1.54
N ARG A 132 -7.40 1.18 1.76
CA ARG A 132 -8.22 0.40 2.69
C ARG A 132 -8.58 -0.97 2.10
N LYS A 133 -8.93 -1.03 0.81
CA LYS A 133 -9.17 -2.30 0.10
C LYS A 133 -7.91 -3.17 0.15
N PHE A 134 -6.74 -2.61 -0.16
CA PHE A 134 -5.45 -3.29 -0.04
C PHE A 134 -5.24 -3.86 1.36
N SER A 135 -5.39 -3.02 2.38
CA SER A 135 -5.19 -3.41 3.79
C SER A 135 -6.12 -4.54 4.23
N VAL A 136 -7.39 -4.51 3.81
CA VAL A 136 -8.39 -5.53 4.13
C VAL A 136 -8.05 -6.87 3.48
N LEU A 137 -7.63 -6.88 2.21
CA LEU A 137 -7.28 -8.11 1.49
C LEU A 137 -5.96 -8.74 1.98
N GLU A 138 -5.00 -7.92 2.42
CA GLU A 138 -3.72 -8.38 2.98
C GLU A 138 -3.81 -8.77 4.48
N SER A 139 -5.00 -8.64 5.08
CA SER A 139 -5.19 -8.96 6.49
C SER A 139 -5.27 -10.48 6.75
N GLN A 140 -4.78 -10.90 7.93
CA GLN A 140 -4.87 -12.27 8.40
C GLN A 140 -6.03 -12.42 9.38
N ILE A 141 -6.88 -13.43 9.18
CA ILE A 141 -7.99 -13.74 10.10
C ILE A 141 -7.40 -14.32 11.41
N LEU A 142 -7.64 -13.63 12.54
CA LEU A 142 -7.26 -14.10 13.87
C LEU A 142 -8.42 -14.71 14.64
N TYR A 143 -9.65 -14.22 14.39
CA TYR A 143 -10.88 -14.72 15.01
C TYR A 143 -12.04 -14.59 14.02
N ASP A 144 -12.70 -15.70 13.72
CA ASP A 144 -13.91 -15.78 12.86
C ASP A 144 -14.60 -17.13 13.13
N PRO A 145 -15.26 -17.27 14.30
CA PRO A 145 -15.73 -18.57 14.80
C PRO A 145 -16.81 -19.20 13.90
N ASN A 146 -17.55 -18.38 13.17
CA ASN A 146 -18.65 -18.82 12.28
C ASN A 146 -18.22 -18.89 10.82
N ASN A 147 -16.97 -18.59 10.48
CA ASN A 147 -16.48 -18.39 9.11
C ASN A 147 -17.27 -17.30 8.32
N SER A 148 -17.92 -16.37 9.02
CA SER A 148 -18.74 -15.33 8.41
C SER A 148 -17.90 -14.46 7.47
N TYR A 149 -16.76 -13.99 7.96
CA TYR A 149 -15.88 -13.15 7.18
C TYR A 149 -15.13 -13.94 6.10
N LYS A 150 -14.71 -15.16 6.38
CA LYS A 150 -14.08 -16.03 5.38
C LYS A 150 -15.00 -16.23 4.16
N ASN A 151 -16.26 -16.51 4.40
CA ASN A 151 -17.26 -16.67 3.33
C ASN A 151 -17.50 -15.36 2.56
N GLU A 152 -17.47 -14.22 3.26
CA GLU A 152 -17.61 -12.91 2.62
C GLU A 152 -16.38 -12.53 1.80
N LEU A 153 -15.19 -12.88 2.28
CA LEU A 153 -13.93 -12.66 1.58
C LEU A 153 -13.88 -13.40 0.22
N GLU A 154 -14.49 -14.58 0.13
CA GLU A 154 -14.64 -15.30 -1.14
C GLU A 154 -15.47 -14.52 -2.16
N LYS A 155 -16.56 -13.87 -1.72
CA LYS A 155 -17.36 -12.99 -2.58
C LYS A 155 -16.59 -11.73 -2.97
N ILE A 156 -15.95 -11.09 -2.00
CA ILE A 156 -15.09 -9.91 -2.26
C ILE A 156 -14.06 -10.24 -3.34
N ASN A 157 -13.39 -11.38 -3.25
CA ASN A 157 -12.39 -11.80 -4.24
C ASN A 157 -12.95 -12.01 -5.65
N GLN A 158 -14.20 -12.45 -5.78
CA GLN A 158 -14.87 -12.56 -7.08
C GLN A 158 -15.05 -11.19 -7.75
N PHE A 159 -15.48 -10.17 -6.98
CA PHE A 159 -15.65 -8.81 -7.50
C PHE A 159 -14.31 -8.09 -7.74
N THR A 160 -13.32 -8.39 -6.94
CA THR A 160 -11.99 -7.74 -7.01
C THR A 160 -11.37 -7.84 -8.39
N LYS A 161 -11.49 -9.00 -9.06
CA LYS A 161 -10.88 -9.22 -10.39
C LYS A 161 -11.38 -8.23 -11.43
N ASP A 162 -12.70 -8.05 -11.52
CA ASP A 162 -13.31 -7.14 -12.50
C ASP A 162 -13.07 -5.67 -12.15
N ASP A 163 -13.07 -5.34 -10.85
CA ASP A 163 -12.76 -3.98 -10.37
C ASP A 163 -11.30 -3.62 -10.66
N LEU A 164 -10.36 -4.52 -10.47
CA LEU A 164 -8.95 -4.31 -10.80
C LEU A 164 -8.72 -4.13 -12.31
N GLN A 165 -9.37 -4.92 -13.16
CA GLN A 165 -9.28 -4.75 -14.61
C GLN A 165 -9.84 -3.39 -15.06
N LYS A 166 -10.97 -2.97 -14.49
CA LYS A 166 -11.54 -1.63 -14.74
C LYS A 166 -10.57 -0.52 -14.30
N ASN A 167 -9.97 -0.66 -13.11
CA ASN A 167 -9.04 0.33 -12.56
C ASN A 167 -7.74 0.39 -13.36
N LEU A 168 -7.26 -0.74 -13.89
CA LEU A 168 -6.14 -0.80 -14.83
C LEU A 168 -6.42 0.03 -16.08
N ASN A 169 -7.56 -0.22 -16.74
CA ASN A 169 -7.96 0.49 -17.96
C ASN A 169 -8.14 2.00 -17.71
N ASN A 170 -8.75 2.37 -16.57
CA ASN A 170 -8.91 3.77 -16.17
C ASN A 170 -7.55 4.44 -15.94
N SER A 171 -6.61 3.76 -15.30
CA SER A 171 -5.26 4.28 -15.06
C SER A 171 -4.49 4.50 -16.36
N LEU A 172 -4.55 3.56 -17.30
CA LEU A 172 -3.94 3.72 -18.62
C LEU A 172 -4.55 4.90 -19.38
N GLY A 173 -5.89 5.00 -19.42
CA GLY A 173 -6.57 6.13 -20.02
C GLY A 173 -6.18 7.48 -19.40
N TYR A 174 -6.02 7.51 -18.06
CA TYR A 174 -5.59 8.72 -17.35
C TYR A 174 -4.14 9.09 -17.63
N ILE A 175 -3.23 8.10 -17.73
CA ILE A 175 -1.85 8.32 -18.14
C ILE A 175 -1.82 8.98 -19.53
N HIS A 176 -2.45 8.38 -20.53
CA HIS A 176 -2.49 8.93 -21.91
C HIS A 176 -3.08 10.33 -21.96
N TYR A 177 -4.11 10.61 -21.15
CA TYR A 177 -4.67 11.95 -21.04
C TYR A 177 -3.65 12.97 -20.50
N LEU A 178 -2.93 12.64 -19.42
CA LEU A 178 -1.97 13.55 -18.78
C LEU A 178 -0.77 13.89 -19.66
N ILE A 179 -0.32 12.94 -20.48
CA ILE A 179 0.84 13.09 -21.38
C ILE A 179 0.46 13.43 -22.83
N SER A 180 -0.84 13.63 -23.12
CA SER A 180 -1.31 14.00 -24.46
C SER A 180 -0.70 15.32 -24.92
N ASP A 181 -0.56 15.49 -26.23
CA ASP A 181 -0.04 16.74 -26.82
C ASP A 181 -0.84 17.95 -26.37
N TYR A 182 -2.17 17.81 -26.22
CA TYR A 182 -3.03 18.87 -25.70
C TYR A 182 -2.62 19.32 -24.28
N LYS A 183 -2.25 18.39 -23.41
CA LYS A 183 -1.80 18.68 -22.04
C LYS A 183 -0.39 19.25 -22.02
N LYS A 184 0.50 18.69 -22.83
CA LYS A 184 1.90 19.16 -22.98
C LYS A 184 1.95 20.58 -23.53
N ASP A 185 1.29 20.84 -24.65
CA ASP A 185 1.25 22.15 -25.31
C ASP A 185 0.76 23.27 -24.38
N ARG A 186 -0.21 22.95 -23.50
CA ARG A 186 -0.75 23.93 -22.56
C ARG A 186 0.33 24.54 -21.67
N TRP A 187 1.22 23.71 -21.15
CA TRP A 187 2.25 24.13 -20.20
C TRP A 187 3.55 24.50 -20.88
N TYR A 188 3.87 23.85 -21.99
CA TYR A 188 5.00 24.15 -22.84
C TYR A 188 4.98 25.60 -23.34
N ARG A 189 3.87 26.04 -23.94
CA ARG A 189 3.70 27.42 -24.43
C ARG A 189 3.72 28.50 -23.34
N ARG A 190 3.63 28.05 -22.06
CA ARG A 190 3.73 28.96 -20.91
C ARG A 190 5.12 28.92 -20.28
N GLU A 191 6.03 28.15 -20.84
CA GLU A 191 7.35 27.86 -20.25
C GLU A 191 7.23 27.34 -18.78
N ALA A 192 6.09 26.72 -18.46
CA ALA A 192 5.78 26.24 -17.10
C ALA A 192 6.28 24.80 -16.90
N PHE A 193 7.60 24.60 -17.00
CA PHE A 193 8.22 23.29 -16.96
C PHE A 193 7.98 22.55 -15.65
N ILE A 194 7.94 23.24 -14.51
CA ILE A 194 7.60 22.63 -13.23
C ILE A 194 6.22 21.97 -13.28
N GLN A 195 5.21 22.63 -13.86
CA GLN A 195 3.86 22.09 -14.00
C GLN A 195 3.82 20.93 -15.01
N LEU A 196 4.62 21.02 -16.06
CA LEU A 196 4.76 19.95 -17.04
C LEU A 196 5.31 18.66 -16.37
N HIS A 197 6.36 18.80 -15.57
CA HIS A 197 6.92 17.71 -14.78
C HIS A 197 5.94 17.16 -13.75
N GLU A 198 5.11 18.00 -13.13
CA GLU A 198 4.11 17.55 -12.15
C GLU A 198 2.99 16.73 -12.81
N ASN A 199 2.59 17.07 -14.03
CA ASN A 199 1.67 16.25 -14.82
C ASN A 199 2.29 14.86 -15.10
N LEU A 200 3.57 14.82 -15.46
CA LEU A 200 4.29 13.55 -15.65
C LEU A 200 4.42 12.77 -14.34
N ASN A 201 4.72 13.42 -13.22
CA ASN A 201 4.77 12.77 -11.91
C ASN A 201 3.41 12.15 -11.54
N THR A 202 2.31 12.83 -11.89
CA THR A 202 0.96 12.30 -11.69
C THR A 202 0.70 11.07 -12.58
N ALA A 203 1.16 11.10 -13.84
CA ALA A 203 1.09 9.95 -14.75
C ALA A 203 1.93 8.76 -14.23
N ILE A 204 3.14 9.03 -13.70
CA ILE A 204 4.00 8.00 -13.09
C ILE A 204 3.32 7.36 -11.88
N ARG A 205 2.67 8.13 -10.99
CA ARG A 205 1.88 7.58 -9.87
C ARG A 205 0.72 6.70 -10.37
N ALA A 206 0.05 7.11 -11.45
CA ALA A 206 -0.99 6.27 -12.08
C ALA A 206 -0.40 4.98 -12.68
N GLY A 207 0.79 5.04 -13.27
CA GLY A 207 1.52 3.86 -13.76
C GLY A 207 1.91 2.89 -12.64
N LEU A 208 2.33 3.39 -11.49
CA LEU A 208 2.58 2.55 -10.30
C LEU A 208 1.29 1.83 -9.87
N ARG A 209 0.16 2.54 -9.78
CA ARG A 209 -1.13 1.90 -9.47
C ARG A 209 -1.50 0.83 -10.50
N ALA A 210 -1.31 1.12 -11.79
CA ALA A 210 -1.58 0.17 -12.87
C ALA A 210 -0.73 -1.11 -12.75
N LEU A 211 0.54 -1.02 -12.29
CA LEU A 211 1.36 -2.20 -12.00
C LEU A 211 0.79 -3.04 -10.86
N PHE A 212 0.22 -2.45 -9.81
CA PHE A 212 -0.48 -3.20 -8.76
C PHE A 212 -1.68 -3.94 -9.32
N TYR A 213 -2.55 -3.28 -10.10
CA TYR A 213 -3.72 -3.91 -10.70
C TYR A 213 -3.35 -5.06 -11.64
N LEU A 214 -2.32 -4.88 -12.46
CA LEU A 214 -1.78 -5.91 -13.34
C LEU A 214 -1.29 -7.15 -12.57
N ASN A 215 -0.84 -6.96 -11.34
CA ASN A 215 -0.40 -8.03 -10.44
C ASN A 215 -1.51 -8.57 -9.52
N GLY A 216 -2.76 -8.13 -9.70
CA GLY A 216 -3.90 -8.61 -8.94
C GLY A 216 -4.12 -7.95 -7.57
N PHE A 217 -3.51 -6.79 -7.34
CA PHE A 217 -3.61 -6.05 -6.08
C PHE A 217 -4.23 -4.66 -6.28
N TYR A 218 -4.98 -4.18 -5.29
CA TYR A 218 -5.22 -2.74 -5.17
C TYR A 218 -3.92 -2.02 -4.82
N SER A 219 -3.85 -0.72 -5.12
CA SER A 219 -2.68 0.07 -4.74
C SER A 219 -2.67 0.32 -3.23
N PRO A 220 -1.54 0.10 -2.54
CA PRO A 220 -1.37 0.56 -1.17
C PRO A 220 -1.36 2.09 -1.09
N ALA A 221 -1.22 2.64 0.12
CA ALA A 221 -1.07 4.08 0.32
C ALA A 221 0.12 4.64 -0.46
N GLU A 222 0.01 5.89 -0.95
CA GLU A 222 1.01 6.50 -1.85
C GLU A 222 2.43 6.54 -1.26
N ASP A 223 2.56 6.70 0.05
CA ASP A 223 3.84 6.68 0.78
C ASP A 223 4.56 5.31 0.72
N ARG A 224 3.83 4.23 0.40
CA ARG A 224 4.32 2.85 0.34
C ARG A 224 4.33 2.26 -1.07
N ALA A 225 3.52 2.81 -1.97
CA ALA A 225 3.28 2.24 -3.29
C ALA A 225 4.59 2.02 -4.08
N LEU A 226 5.47 3.02 -4.11
CA LEU A 226 6.76 2.88 -4.80
C LEU A 226 7.61 1.77 -4.19
N TYR A 227 7.74 1.73 -2.87
CA TYR A 227 8.54 0.72 -2.18
C TYR A 227 7.98 -0.70 -2.40
N TYR A 228 6.68 -0.89 -2.24
CA TYR A 228 6.03 -2.19 -2.42
C TYR A 228 6.03 -2.65 -3.89
N SER A 229 6.08 -1.72 -4.85
CA SER A 229 6.12 -2.10 -6.27
C SER A 229 7.33 -2.96 -6.63
N PHE A 230 8.45 -2.84 -5.92
CA PHE A 230 9.65 -3.66 -6.16
C PHE A 230 9.47 -5.14 -5.81
N SER A 231 8.43 -5.49 -5.05
CA SER A 231 8.10 -6.88 -4.68
C SER A 231 7.02 -7.51 -5.56
N LEU A 232 6.52 -6.79 -6.59
CA LEU A 232 5.56 -7.33 -7.54
C LEU A 232 6.23 -8.37 -8.45
N GLN A 233 5.47 -9.40 -8.86
CA GLN A 233 6.00 -10.48 -9.67
C GLN A 233 6.14 -10.11 -11.15
N ASN A 234 5.11 -9.43 -11.69
CA ASN A 234 5.09 -9.00 -13.09
C ASN A 234 5.59 -7.55 -13.17
N LEU A 235 6.89 -7.40 -13.45
CA LEU A 235 7.56 -6.13 -13.58
C LEU A 235 8.34 -6.05 -14.89
N PRO A 236 8.57 -4.85 -15.44
CA PRO A 236 9.49 -4.66 -16.57
C PRO A 236 10.90 -5.15 -16.26
N TYR A 237 11.59 -5.61 -17.28
CA TYR A 237 13.02 -5.92 -17.15
C TYR A 237 13.79 -4.66 -16.66
N ASN A 238 14.70 -4.83 -15.72
CA ASN A 238 15.46 -3.74 -15.08
C ASN A 238 14.57 -2.65 -14.40
N TYR A 239 13.45 -3.03 -13.80
CA TYR A 239 12.50 -2.12 -13.19
C TYR A 239 13.16 -1.10 -12.24
N GLU A 240 14.08 -1.52 -11.36
CA GLU A 240 14.78 -0.61 -10.43
C GLU A 240 15.54 0.49 -11.20
N GLU A 241 16.24 0.13 -12.27
CA GLU A 241 16.98 1.10 -13.08
C GLU A 241 16.04 2.08 -13.80
N LEU A 242 14.93 1.58 -14.36
CA LEU A 242 13.90 2.41 -14.98
C LEU A 242 13.35 3.43 -13.97
N ILE A 243 12.99 2.98 -12.78
CA ILE A 243 12.47 3.85 -11.71
C ILE A 243 13.50 4.92 -11.31
N LEU A 244 14.77 4.55 -11.12
CA LEU A 244 15.83 5.52 -10.80
C LEU A 244 15.97 6.58 -11.89
N GLN A 245 15.91 6.20 -13.16
CA GLN A 245 15.99 7.12 -14.28
C GLN A 245 14.75 8.03 -14.38
N ILE A 246 13.55 7.48 -14.13
CA ILE A 246 12.28 8.23 -14.15
C ILE A 246 12.25 9.25 -13.00
N TYR A 247 12.69 8.90 -11.80
CA TYR A 247 12.69 9.81 -10.64
C TYR A 247 13.89 10.77 -10.57
N ASN A 248 14.92 10.58 -11.42
CA ASN A 248 16.01 11.56 -11.57
C ASN A 248 15.50 12.76 -12.38
N GLN A 249 15.00 13.77 -11.68
CA GLN A 249 14.27 14.92 -12.24
C GLN A 249 15.05 16.22 -12.14
N LYS A 250 15.07 16.97 -13.27
CA LYS A 250 15.45 18.39 -13.35
C LYS A 250 14.23 19.19 -13.73
N SER A 251 13.54 19.75 -12.72
CA SER A 251 12.20 20.33 -12.88
C SER A 251 12.13 21.59 -13.76
N ASP A 252 13.26 22.22 -14.05
CA ASP A 252 13.40 23.41 -14.91
C ASP A 252 13.87 23.07 -16.33
N SER A 253 13.99 21.79 -16.68
CA SER A 253 14.51 21.33 -17.96
C SER A 253 13.45 20.64 -18.81
N GLU A 254 13.24 21.18 -20.01
CA GLU A 254 12.41 20.58 -21.05
C GLU A 254 12.99 19.24 -21.52
N ASP A 255 14.29 19.20 -21.83
CA ASP A 255 14.96 17.98 -22.30
C ASP A 255 14.82 16.84 -21.28
N ASP A 256 14.86 17.17 -20.00
CA ASP A 256 14.68 16.18 -18.94
C ASP A 256 13.24 15.69 -18.85
N TYR A 257 12.26 16.54 -19.11
CA TYR A 257 10.86 16.13 -19.21
C TYR A 257 10.69 15.06 -20.30
N PHE A 258 11.14 15.34 -21.54
CA PHE A 258 10.99 14.42 -22.66
C PHE A 258 11.78 13.12 -22.44
N ARG A 259 12.97 13.20 -21.85
CA ARG A 259 13.74 12.02 -21.46
C ARG A 259 12.95 11.13 -20.49
N ARG A 260 12.38 11.70 -19.44
CA ARG A 260 11.62 10.97 -18.42
C ARG A 260 10.32 10.40 -18.98
N GLU A 261 9.59 11.20 -19.77
CA GLU A 261 8.37 10.77 -20.47
C GLU A 261 8.66 9.53 -21.32
N LYS A 262 9.69 9.59 -22.16
CA LYS A 262 10.08 8.48 -23.02
C LYS A 262 10.39 7.21 -22.23
N ILE A 263 11.22 7.30 -21.17
CA ILE A 263 11.58 6.15 -20.34
C ILE A 263 10.34 5.57 -19.66
N PHE A 264 9.45 6.42 -19.17
CA PHE A 264 8.21 5.99 -18.53
C PHE A 264 7.28 5.27 -19.51
N MET A 265 7.07 5.84 -20.69
CA MET A 265 6.21 5.25 -21.72
C MET A 265 6.75 3.93 -22.24
N GLU A 266 7.97 3.91 -22.76
CA GLU A 266 8.58 2.73 -23.36
C GLU A 266 8.91 1.64 -22.31
N GLY A 267 9.27 2.03 -21.09
CA GLY A 267 9.70 1.09 -20.05
C GLY A 267 8.56 0.57 -19.16
N ILE A 268 7.58 1.38 -18.85
CA ILE A 268 6.52 1.03 -17.88
C ILE A 268 5.17 0.86 -18.58
N VAL A 269 4.72 1.87 -19.35
CA VAL A 269 3.36 1.85 -19.93
C VAL A 269 3.23 0.78 -20.99
N ASP A 270 4.16 0.71 -21.94
CA ASP A 270 4.18 -0.33 -22.98
C ASP A 270 4.23 -1.74 -22.37
N PHE A 271 4.98 -1.92 -21.27
CA PHE A 271 5.01 -3.20 -20.56
C PHE A 271 3.62 -3.56 -20.00
N ILE A 272 2.94 -2.61 -19.35
CA ILE A 272 1.61 -2.83 -18.77
C ILE A 272 0.61 -3.20 -19.87
N GLU A 273 0.56 -2.42 -20.96
CA GLU A 273 -0.36 -2.64 -22.09
C GLU A 273 -0.12 -3.99 -22.76
N ASN A 274 1.15 -4.31 -23.05
CA ASN A 274 1.50 -5.57 -23.68
C ASN A 274 1.22 -6.79 -22.79
N THR A 275 1.29 -6.64 -21.47
CA THR A 275 0.99 -7.73 -20.55
C THR A 275 -0.52 -7.88 -20.32
N ALA A 276 -1.25 -6.78 -20.23
CA ALA A 276 -2.73 -6.80 -20.13
C ALA A 276 -3.36 -7.49 -21.34
N ASN A 277 -2.94 -7.11 -22.56
CA ASN A 277 -3.46 -7.70 -23.83
C ASN A 277 -3.16 -9.19 -24.00
N LYS A 278 -2.17 -9.76 -23.28
CA LYS A 278 -1.89 -11.21 -23.31
C LYS A 278 -2.77 -12.01 -22.36
N ASN A 279 -3.39 -11.36 -21.41
CA ASN A 279 -4.21 -11.99 -20.38
C ASN A 279 -5.73 -11.93 -20.72
N GLU A 280 -6.10 -11.20 -21.79
CA GLU A 280 -7.43 -11.25 -22.44
C GLU A 280 -7.53 -12.42 -23.42
#